data_1f58fe8f3b33a6e85d6dfcc7a2fcfe59
#
_entry.id   1f58fe8f3b33a6e85d6dfcc7a2fcfe59
#
_cell.length_a   1.000
_cell.length_b   1.000
_cell.length_c   1.000
_cell.angle_alpha   90.00
_cell.angle_beta   90.00
_cell.angle_gamma   90.00
#
_symmetry.space_group_name_H-M   'P 1'
#
loop_
_entity.id
_entity.type
_entity.pdbx_description
1 polymer ?
#
loop_
_entity_poly.entity_id
_entity_poly.type
_entity_poly.pdbx_seq_one_letter_code
_entity_poly.pdbx_strand_id
1 'polypeptide(L)'
;NITYFPIRARTNIVNKIASLFVEHLPERIKEEIEVEGAMIVDGTDIDINFGEPIRVRPYLDKRSIKKMVRNSRTGLAAGDITAGTLRFRREGVALMHRYMDRIYGMTTVNHDHVFAYILGRCIKNKISEAELRARAYCAIDRIQTLSMQSCHSSLLLKQNYLLTDDPHGWYESFKDAAKYDGLVYEKDGYLVKNTERFSRPYTFHTIRRDNIIEVLKNEIEPLGNVVHAIERVMRLPSFFVRRTLRNRFLRLD
;
A
#
# COMPACT_ATOMS: atom_id res chain seq x y z
N ASN A 1 -8.52 7.90 -5.32
CA ASN A 1 -7.56 6.83 -5.04
C ASN A 1 -7.54 5.83 -6.19
N ILE A 2 -6.39 5.30 -6.50
CA ILE A 2 -6.20 4.23 -7.48
C ILE A 2 -5.49 3.09 -6.74
N THR A 3 -6.09 1.90 -6.76
CA THR A 3 -5.55 0.71 -6.12
C THR A 3 -5.39 -0.39 -7.16
N TYR A 4 -4.26 -1.07 -7.14
CA TYR A 4 -3.90 -2.16 -8.06
C TYR A 4 -3.94 -3.50 -7.35
N PHE A 5 -4.39 -4.56 -8.04
CA PHE A 5 -4.40 -5.92 -7.52
C PHE A 5 -4.45 -6.98 -8.64
N PRO A 6 -3.71 -8.10 -8.55
CA PRO A 6 -2.60 -8.34 -7.62
C PRO A 6 -1.35 -7.55 -8.01
N ILE A 7 -0.46 -7.36 -7.03
CA ILE A 7 0.86 -6.80 -7.32
C ILE A 7 1.65 -7.78 -8.18
N ARG A 8 2.41 -7.23 -9.14
CA ARG A 8 3.21 -8.03 -10.06
C ARG A 8 4.69 -7.72 -9.91
N ALA A 9 5.52 -8.77 -9.97
CA ALA A 9 6.96 -8.61 -10.07
C ALA A 9 7.32 -7.98 -11.42
N ARG A 10 8.32 -7.13 -11.45
CA ARG A 10 8.87 -6.58 -12.69
C ARG A 10 9.49 -7.70 -13.52
N THR A 11 8.93 -8.01 -14.67
CA THR A 11 9.42 -9.11 -15.49
C THR A 11 10.62 -8.69 -16.35
N ASN A 12 11.53 -9.64 -16.61
CA ASN A 12 12.65 -9.40 -17.53
C ASN A 12 12.18 -9.06 -18.96
N ILE A 13 10.96 -9.44 -19.34
CA ILE A 13 10.37 -9.14 -20.66
C ILE A 13 10.06 -7.66 -20.75
N VAL A 14 9.41 -7.11 -19.72
CA VAL A 14 9.10 -5.67 -19.65
C VAL A 14 10.36 -4.83 -19.63
N ASN A 15 11.37 -5.26 -18.85
CA ASN A 15 12.66 -4.60 -18.79
C ASN A 15 13.38 -4.64 -20.14
N LYS A 16 13.31 -5.75 -20.90
CA LYS A 16 13.87 -5.84 -22.24
C LYS A 16 13.13 -4.93 -23.24
N ILE A 17 11.80 -4.91 -23.17
CA ILE A 17 11.00 -4.01 -24.03
C ILE A 17 11.29 -2.56 -23.67
N ALA A 18 11.31 -2.22 -22.38
CA ALA A 18 11.69 -0.89 -21.92
C ALA A 18 13.09 -0.49 -22.38
N SER A 19 14.08 -1.38 -22.31
CA SER A 19 15.44 -1.09 -22.73
C SER A 19 15.57 -0.84 -24.25
N LEU A 20 14.74 -1.49 -25.08
CA LEU A 20 14.74 -1.29 -26.53
C LEU A 20 14.20 0.10 -26.95
N PHE A 21 13.29 0.67 -26.18
CA PHE A 21 12.65 1.94 -26.51
C PHE A 21 13.21 3.15 -25.73
N VAL A 22 14.13 2.93 -24.77
CA VAL A 22 14.30 3.83 -23.64
C VAL A 22 15.73 4.32 -23.41
N GLU A 23 16.65 4.14 -24.37
CA GLU A 23 18.03 4.65 -24.21
C GLU A 23 18.12 6.15 -23.88
N HIS A 24 17.08 6.93 -24.19
CA HIS A 24 17.07 8.38 -24.00
C HIS A 24 15.98 8.91 -23.03
N LEU A 25 15.20 8.04 -22.36
CA LEU A 25 14.16 8.51 -21.45
C LEU A 25 14.70 8.79 -20.04
N PRO A 26 14.16 9.82 -19.36
CA PRO A 26 14.46 10.06 -17.95
C PRO A 26 14.20 8.82 -17.09
N GLU A 27 15.05 8.60 -16.08
CA GLU A 27 14.98 7.44 -15.15
C GLU A 27 13.56 7.22 -14.60
N ARG A 28 12.87 8.30 -14.27
CA ARG A 28 11.48 8.26 -13.77
C ARG A 28 10.49 7.63 -14.74
N ILE A 29 10.63 7.92 -16.04
CA ILE A 29 9.74 7.36 -17.07
C ILE A 29 10.04 5.88 -17.29
N LYS A 30 11.32 5.49 -17.16
CA LYS A 30 11.72 4.08 -17.19
C LYS A 30 11.05 3.31 -16.08
N GLU A 31 11.10 3.84 -14.86
CA GLU A 31 10.47 3.24 -13.67
C GLU A 31 8.95 3.09 -13.84
N GLU A 32 8.29 4.12 -14.37
CA GLU A 32 6.85 4.08 -14.64
C GLU A 32 6.51 2.99 -15.66
N ILE A 33 7.26 2.90 -16.77
CA ILE A 33 7.06 1.87 -17.79
C ILE A 33 7.33 0.46 -17.24
N GLU A 34 8.36 0.27 -16.42
CA GLU A 34 8.67 -1.02 -15.80
C GLU A 34 7.56 -1.50 -14.86
N VAL A 35 7.01 -0.60 -14.05
CA VAL A 35 5.93 -0.92 -13.11
C VAL A 35 4.61 -1.14 -13.83
N GLU A 36 4.19 -0.18 -14.66
CA GLU A 36 2.90 -0.24 -15.35
C GLU A 36 2.90 -1.31 -16.46
N GLY A 37 4.03 -1.50 -17.14
CA GLY A 37 4.17 -2.54 -18.16
C GLY A 37 4.01 -3.94 -17.58
N ALA A 38 4.56 -4.23 -16.41
CA ALA A 38 4.38 -5.52 -15.74
C ALA A 38 2.90 -5.74 -15.37
N MET A 39 2.20 -4.70 -14.93
CA MET A 39 0.77 -4.77 -14.60
C MET A 39 -0.10 -5.06 -15.83
N ILE A 40 0.24 -4.46 -16.97
CA ILE A 40 -0.52 -4.65 -18.23
C ILE A 40 -0.29 -6.05 -18.81
N VAL A 41 0.97 -6.52 -18.81
CA VAL A 41 1.34 -7.82 -19.41
C VAL A 41 0.77 -8.99 -18.62
N ASP A 42 0.85 -8.93 -17.28
CA ASP A 42 0.47 -10.03 -16.42
C ASP A 42 -0.99 -9.94 -15.93
N GLY A 43 -1.71 -8.89 -16.32
CA GLY A 43 -3.09 -8.62 -15.92
C GLY A 43 -3.19 -8.19 -14.45
N THR A 44 -3.72 -6.99 -14.24
CA THR A 44 -3.93 -6.41 -12.90
C THR A 44 -5.25 -5.66 -12.91
N ASP A 45 -6.08 -5.89 -11.91
CA ASP A 45 -7.29 -5.12 -11.71
C ASP A 45 -6.94 -3.73 -11.17
N ILE A 46 -7.65 -2.72 -11.64
CA ILE A 46 -7.44 -1.33 -11.25
C ILE A 46 -8.75 -0.77 -10.69
N ASP A 47 -8.77 -0.53 -9.39
CA ASP A 47 -9.88 0.13 -8.72
C ASP A 47 -9.65 1.63 -8.66
N ILE A 48 -10.60 2.41 -9.20
CA ILE A 48 -10.54 3.87 -9.17
C ILE A 48 -11.71 4.39 -8.34
N ASN A 49 -11.40 4.98 -7.19
CA ASN A 49 -12.38 5.57 -6.30
C ASN A 49 -12.36 7.10 -6.35
N PHE A 50 -13.52 7.70 -6.57
CA PHE A 50 -13.73 9.13 -6.55
C PHE A 50 -14.44 9.52 -5.24
N GLY A 51 -13.83 10.42 -4.48
CA GLY A 51 -14.40 10.92 -3.23
C GLY A 51 -15.13 12.24 -3.41
N GLU A 52 -15.86 12.63 -2.36
CA GLU A 52 -16.49 13.93 -2.28
C GLU A 52 -15.45 15.07 -2.46
N PRO A 53 -15.77 16.08 -3.28
CA PRO A 53 -14.85 17.18 -3.53
C PRO A 53 -14.55 17.98 -2.26
N ILE A 54 -13.28 18.32 -2.05
CA ILE A 54 -12.86 19.16 -0.93
C ILE A 54 -12.99 20.62 -1.32
N ARG A 55 -13.80 21.36 -0.58
CA ARG A 55 -13.91 22.82 -0.76
C ARG A 55 -12.66 23.49 -0.23
N VAL A 56 -11.85 24.06 -1.12
CA VAL A 56 -10.59 24.74 -0.77
C VAL A 56 -10.81 26.13 -0.16
N ARG A 57 -11.94 26.78 -0.51
CA ARG A 57 -12.23 28.17 -0.10
C ARG A 57 -12.13 28.45 1.42
N PRO A 58 -12.51 27.55 2.34
CA PRO A 58 -12.34 27.80 3.78
C PRO A 58 -10.88 27.90 4.23
N TYR A 59 -9.94 27.30 3.48
CA TYR A 59 -8.50 27.31 3.76
C TYR A 59 -7.78 28.51 3.14
N LEU A 60 -8.48 29.29 2.30
CA LEU A 60 -7.95 30.44 1.62
C LEU A 60 -8.35 31.74 2.36
N ASP A 61 -7.45 32.26 3.20
CA ASP A 61 -7.63 33.61 3.75
C ASP A 61 -7.40 34.65 2.68
N LYS A 62 -8.47 35.32 2.24
CA LYS A 62 -8.42 36.37 1.22
C LYS A 62 -7.48 37.51 1.55
N ARG A 63 -7.30 37.84 2.85
CA ARG A 63 -6.38 38.94 3.29
C ARG A 63 -4.93 38.50 3.10
N SER A 64 -4.58 37.29 3.50
CA SER A 64 -3.25 36.70 3.32
C SER A 64 -2.87 36.57 1.85
N ILE A 65 -3.81 36.11 1.00
CA ILE A 65 -3.60 36.01 -0.45
C ILE A 65 -3.34 37.40 -1.07
N LYS A 66 -4.18 38.41 -0.77
CA LYS A 66 -3.99 39.76 -1.27
C LYS A 66 -2.64 40.35 -0.86
N LYS A 67 -2.21 40.08 0.39
CA LYS A 67 -0.90 40.55 0.88
C LYS A 67 0.25 39.84 0.16
N MET A 68 0.15 38.53 -0.06
CA MET A 68 1.15 37.75 -0.80
C MET A 68 1.30 38.22 -2.25
N VAL A 69 0.19 38.41 -2.96
CA VAL A 69 0.20 38.92 -4.35
C VAL A 69 0.79 40.30 -4.42
N ARG A 70 0.48 41.18 -3.46
CA ARG A 70 1.06 42.54 -3.40
C ARG A 70 2.56 42.47 -3.17
N ASN A 71 3.04 41.69 -2.22
CA ASN A 71 4.47 41.55 -1.91
C ASN A 71 5.26 40.92 -3.06
N SER A 72 4.67 39.94 -3.77
CA SER A 72 5.26 39.33 -4.99
C SER A 72 5.46 40.38 -6.11
N ARG A 73 4.51 41.33 -6.26
CA ARG A 73 4.61 42.39 -7.27
C ARG A 73 5.62 43.49 -6.91
N THR A 74 5.93 43.65 -5.63
CA THR A 74 6.87 44.71 -5.15
C THR A 74 8.31 44.22 -5.03
N GLY A 75 8.64 42.99 -5.46
CA GLY A 75 10.02 42.49 -5.47
C GLY A 75 10.66 42.37 -4.09
N LEU A 76 9.88 42.40 -3.01
CA LEU A 76 10.39 42.24 -1.66
C LEU A 76 10.95 40.81 -1.49
N ALA A 77 12.23 40.78 -1.15
CA ALA A 77 13.06 39.61 -1.07
C ALA A 77 12.42 38.44 -0.24
N ALA A 78 12.75 37.21 -0.62
CA ALA A 78 12.29 35.96 -0.05
C ALA A 78 12.56 35.76 1.47
N GLY A 79 13.11 36.77 2.15
CA GLY A 79 13.49 36.72 3.57
C GLY A 79 12.41 37.18 4.56
N ASP A 80 11.39 37.89 4.13
CA ASP A 80 10.38 38.44 5.05
C ASP A 80 9.21 37.44 5.24
N ILE A 81 9.44 36.38 6.02
CA ILE A 81 8.40 35.43 6.45
C ILE A 81 7.46 36.16 7.39
N THR A 82 6.49 36.87 6.83
CA THR A 82 5.45 37.53 7.61
C THR A 82 4.51 36.51 8.26
N ALA A 83 3.90 36.85 9.40
CA ALA A 83 2.91 36.01 10.09
C ALA A 83 1.78 35.52 9.15
N GLY A 84 1.43 36.31 8.12
CA GLY A 84 0.48 35.93 7.08
C GLY A 84 0.96 34.76 6.19
N THR A 85 2.25 34.74 5.85
CA THR A 85 2.86 33.65 5.07
C THR A 85 2.90 32.36 5.89
N LEU A 86 3.23 32.43 7.17
CA LEU A 86 3.23 31.28 8.09
C LEU A 86 1.82 30.71 8.26
N ARG A 87 0.81 31.56 8.40
CA ARG A 87 -0.58 31.12 8.48
C ARG A 87 -1.03 30.43 7.19
N PHE A 88 -0.74 31.01 6.03
CA PHE A 88 -1.07 30.41 4.74
C PHE A 88 -0.39 29.04 4.56
N ARG A 89 0.88 28.92 4.96
CA ARG A 89 1.60 27.64 4.93
C ARG A 89 0.95 26.61 5.85
N ARG A 90 0.54 27.01 7.06
CA ARG A 90 -0.18 26.12 7.99
C ARG A 90 -1.51 25.64 7.43
N GLU A 91 -2.31 26.52 6.86
CA GLU A 91 -3.58 26.17 6.22
C GLU A 91 -3.37 25.26 5.00
N GLY A 92 -2.33 25.49 4.22
CA GLY A 92 -1.94 24.63 3.10
C GLY A 92 -1.56 23.21 3.56
N VAL A 93 -0.80 23.11 4.65
CA VAL A 93 -0.45 21.80 5.25
C VAL A 93 -1.70 21.11 5.82
N ALA A 94 -2.58 21.83 6.49
CA ALA A 94 -3.83 21.27 6.99
C ALA A 94 -4.73 20.76 5.86
N LEU A 95 -4.83 21.49 4.76
CA LEU A 95 -5.55 21.05 3.55
C LEU A 95 -4.92 19.80 2.94
N MET A 96 -3.58 19.77 2.87
CA MET A 96 -2.83 18.61 2.37
C MET A 96 -3.13 17.35 3.21
N HIS A 97 -3.06 17.44 4.55
CA HIS A 97 -3.40 16.32 5.43
C HIS A 97 -4.83 15.84 5.19
N ARG A 98 -5.80 16.75 5.17
CA ARG A 98 -7.20 16.38 4.92
C ARG A 98 -7.41 15.73 3.55
N TYR A 99 -6.69 16.19 2.53
CA TYR A 99 -6.71 15.61 1.20
C TYR A 99 -6.12 14.18 1.22
N MET A 100 -4.97 14.01 1.87
CA MET A 100 -4.34 12.69 2.00
C MET A 100 -5.21 11.71 2.80
N ASP A 101 -5.78 12.14 3.93
CA ASP A 101 -6.70 11.32 4.73
C ASP A 101 -7.89 10.83 3.89
N ARG A 102 -8.44 11.71 3.02
CA ARG A 102 -9.53 11.35 2.12
C ARG A 102 -9.08 10.34 1.06
N ILE A 103 -7.90 10.54 0.46
CA ILE A 103 -7.35 9.62 -0.54
C ILE A 103 -7.18 8.23 0.08
N TYR A 104 -6.50 8.14 1.22
CA TYR A 104 -6.25 6.86 1.88
C TYR A 104 -7.55 6.23 2.40
N GLY A 105 -8.49 7.03 2.90
CA GLY A 105 -9.80 6.53 3.33
C GLY A 105 -10.62 5.87 2.21
N MET A 106 -10.26 6.11 0.93
CA MET A 106 -10.87 5.50 -0.25
C MET A 106 -10.08 4.31 -0.81
N THR A 107 -9.08 3.83 -0.10
CA THR A 107 -8.29 2.67 -0.55
C THR A 107 -9.19 1.43 -0.63
N THR A 108 -9.22 0.77 -1.78
CA THR A 108 -9.84 -0.55 -1.93
C THR A 108 -8.89 -1.59 -1.34
N VAL A 109 -9.29 -2.18 -0.22
CA VAL A 109 -8.47 -3.19 0.46
C VAL A 109 -8.48 -4.49 -0.33
N ASN A 110 -7.29 -5.08 -0.52
CA ASN A 110 -7.11 -6.35 -1.22
C ASN A 110 -6.15 -7.28 -0.44
N HIS A 111 -5.87 -8.46 -0.99
CA HIS A 111 -5.00 -9.45 -0.37
C HIS A 111 -3.57 -8.94 -0.13
N ASP A 112 -3.03 -8.18 -1.09
CA ASP A 112 -1.65 -7.66 -1.00
C ASP A 112 -1.46 -6.75 0.21
N HIS A 113 -2.46 -5.92 0.51
CA HIS A 113 -2.46 -5.10 1.72
C HIS A 113 -2.38 -5.95 2.99
N VAL A 114 -3.13 -7.05 3.04
CA VAL A 114 -3.15 -7.95 4.20
C VAL A 114 -1.81 -8.67 4.33
N PHE A 115 -1.27 -9.21 3.24
CA PHE A 115 0.05 -9.86 3.23
C PHE A 115 1.16 -8.88 3.64
N ALA A 116 1.15 -7.68 3.06
CA ALA A 116 2.14 -6.65 3.34
C ALA A 116 2.09 -6.20 4.81
N TYR A 117 0.89 -6.01 5.35
CA TYR A 117 0.73 -5.61 6.75
C TYR A 117 1.25 -6.68 7.72
N ILE A 118 0.88 -7.95 7.51
CA ILE A 118 1.33 -9.06 8.35
C ILE A 118 2.85 -9.20 8.27
N LEU A 119 3.40 -9.21 7.05
CA LEU A 119 4.83 -9.36 6.84
C LEU A 119 5.61 -8.16 7.39
N GLY A 120 5.15 -6.94 7.13
CA GLY A 120 5.78 -5.71 7.62
C GLY A 120 5.84 -5.64 9.15
N ARG A 121 4.79 -6.08 9.84
CA ARG A 121 4.68 -6.10 11.31
C ARG A 121 5.23 -7.36 11.98
N CYS A 122 5.75 -8.33 11.23
CA CYS A 122 6.30 -9.55 11.80
C CYS A 122 7.54 -9.26 12.68
N ILE A 123 7.43 -9.55 13.98
CA ILE A 123 8.42 -9.18 15.02
C ILE A 123 9.74 -9.95 14.84
N LYS A 124 9.66 -11.22 14.46
CA LYS A 124 10.84 -12.10 14.34
C LYS A 124 11.63 -11.96 13.03
N ASN A 125 11.29 -10.97 12.21
CA ASN A 125 11.84 -10.79 10.85
C ASN A 125 11.73 -12.03 9.94
N LYS A 126 11.01 -13.06 10.37
CA LYS A 126 10.72 -14.27 9.59
C LYS A 126 9.36 -14.83 9.95
N ILE A 127 8.68 -15.39 8.96
CA ILE A 127 7.40 -16.07 9.10
C ILE A 127 7.36 -17.25 8.14
N SER A 128 6.82 -18.41 8.55
CA SER A 128 6.59 -19.49 7.59
C SER A 128 5.47 -19.14 6.63
N GLU A 129 5.54 -19.62 5.40
CA GLU A 129 4.48 -19.38 4.41
C GLU A 129 3.11 -19.84 4.90
N ALA A 130 3.05 -21.03 5.50
CA ALA A 130 1.82 -21.57 6.07
C ALA A 130 1.24 -20.65 7.17
N GLU A 131 2.09 -20.06 8.01
CA GLU A 131 1.66 -19.12 9.06
C GLU A 131 1.17 -17.78 8.48
N LEU A 132 1.86 -17.25 7.45
CA LEU A 132 1.45 -16.03 6.77
C LEU A 132 0.08 -16.20 6.10
N ARG A 133 -0.10 -17.28 5.34
CA ARG A 133 -1.37 -17.61 4.67
C ARG A 133 -2.49 -17.83 5.67
N ALA A 134 -2.21 -18.55 6.75
CA ALA A 134 -3.18 -18.80 7.80
C ALA A 134 -3.66 -17.52 8.50
N ARG A 135 -2.73 -16.61 8.81
CA ARG A 135 -3.06 -15.31 9.41
C ARG A 135 -3.80 -14.41 8.43
N ALA A 136 -3.38 -14.39 7.17
CA ALA A 136 -4.08 -13.64 6.13
C ALA A 136 -5.53 -14.10 5.98
N TYR A 137 -5.77 -15.42 5.93
CA TYR A 137 -7.12 -15.96 5.90
C TYR A 137 -7.97 -15.48 7.07
N CYS A 138 -7.46 -15.62 8.31
CA CYS A 138 -8.20 -15.19 9.50
C CYS A 138 -8.42 -13.67 9.54
N ALA A 139 -7.49 -12.87 8.99
CA ALA A 139 -7.63 -11.43 8.89
C ALA A 139 -8.69 -11.04 7.86
N ILE A 140 -8.67 -11.65 6.68
CA ILE A 140 -9.64 -11.42 5.61
C ILE A 140 -11.06 -11.78 6.08
N ASP A 141 -11.23 -12.91 6.76
CA ASP A 141 -12.51 -13.31 7.34
C ASP A 141 -13.07 -12.25 8.31
N ARG A 142 -12.22 -11.59 9.08
CA ARG A 142 -12.63 -10.48 9.95
C ARG A 142 -12.92 -9.22 9.16
N ILE A 143 -12.12 -8.90 8.14
CA ILE A 143 -12.34 -7.73 7.28
C ILE A 143 -13.68 -7.85 6.54
N GLN A 144 -14.06 -9.03 6.07
CA GLN A 144 -15.35 -9.29 5.44
C GLN A 144 -16.56 -8.95 6.34
N THR A 145 -16.38 -8.93 7.65
CA THR A 145 -17.44 -8.52 8.59
C THR A 145 -17.56 -7.01 8.78
N LEU A 146 -16.64 -6.23 8.22
CA LEU A 146 -16.65 -4.77 8.32
C LEU A 146 -17.56 -4.17 7.23
N SER A 147 -18.70 -3.63 7.64
CA SER A 147 -19.76 -3.15 6.72
C SER A 147 -19.43 -1.85 5.99
N MET A 148 -18.41 -1.11 6.39
CA MET A 148 -18.11 0.26 5.92
C MET A 148 -16.85 0.36 5.06
N GLN A 149 -16.17 -0.76 4.78
CA GLN A 149 -14.89 -0.73 4.08
C GLN A 149 -15.05 -1.11 2.61
N SER A 150 -14.43 -0.32 1.72
CA SER A 150 -14.27 -0.71 0.32
C SER A 150 -13.27 -1.86 0.22
N CYS A 151 -13.73 -3.01 -0.25
CA CYS A 151 -12.92 -4.20 -0.44
C CYS A 151 -12.94 -4.61 -1.91
N HIS A 152 -11.79 -5.02 -2.42
CA HIS A 152 -11.71 -5.65 -3.73
C HIS A 152 -12.58 -6.93 -3.76
N SER A 153 -13.20 -7.21 -4.90
CA SER A 153 -14.11 -8.35 -5.07
C SER A 153 -13.49 -9.68 -4.63
N SER A 154 -12.18 -9.85 -4.81
CA SER A 154 -11.44 -11.02 -4.38
C SER A 154 -11.52 -11.29 -2.87
N LEU A 155 -11.54 -10.24 -2.03
CA LEU A 155 -11.68 -10.41 -0.58
C LEU A 155 -13.07 -10.88 -0.16
N LEU A 156 -14.07 -10.68 -1.00
CA LEU A 156 -15.46 -11.07 -0.71
C LEU A 156 -15.72 -12.55 -1.00
N LEU A 157 -14.80 -13.21 -1.69
CA LEU A 157 -14.91 -14.63 -2.00
C LEU A 157 -14.71 -15.48 -0.74
N LYS A 158 -15.68 -16.34 -0.41
CA LYS A 158 -15.59 -17.31 0.68
C LYS A 158 -14.74 -18.50 0.22
N GLN A 159 -13.45 -18.34 0.10
CA GLN A 159 -12.57 -19.38 -0.43
C GLN A 159 -11.47 -19.77 0.55
N ASN A 160 -11.17 -21.06 0.58
CA ASN A 160 -10.09 -21.65 1.39
C ASN A 160 -8.75 -21.72 0.65
N TYR A 161 -8.66 -21.17 -0.57
CA TYR A 161 -7.50 -21.30 -1.45
C TYR A 161 -6.19 -20.71 -0.86
N LEU A 162 -6.28 -19.72 0.00
CA LEU A 162 -5.09 -19.19 0.70
C LEU A 162 -4.37 -20.24 1.56
N LEU A 163 -5.05 -21.32 1.92
CA LEU A 163 -4.50 -22.38 2.76
C LEU A 163 -3.99 -23.55 1.95
N THR A 164 -4.61 -23.84 0.80
CA THR A 164 -4.29 -25.02 0.00
C THR A 164 -3.47 -24.67 -1.23
N ASP A 165 -4.05 -24.15 -2.27
CA ASP A 165 -3.44 -24.17 -3.59
C ASP A 165 -3.25 -22.81 -4.24
N ASP A 166 -3.70 -21.71 -3.73
CA ASP A 166 -3.62 -20.38 -4.37
C ASP A 166 -3.95 -20.44 -5.89
N PRO A 167 -5.14 -20.89 -6.29
CA PRO A 167 -5.48 -21.16 -7.70
C PRO A 167 -5.43 -19.89 -8.58
N HIS A 168 -5.44 -18.71 -7.98
CA HIS A 168 -5.34 -17.43 -8.67
C HIS A 168 -3.92 -16.88 -8.69
N GLY A 169 -2.97 -17.52 -8.00
CA GLY A 169 -1.59 -17.06 -7.92
C GLY A 169 -1.40 -15.72 -7.19
N TRP A 170 -2.36 -15.30 -6.36
CA TRP A 170 -2.29 -13.99 -5.70
C TRP A 170 -1.19 -13.93 -4.63
N TYR A 171 -1.09 -14.98 -3.83
CA TYR A 171 -0.02 -15.08 -2.84
C TYR A 171 1.35 -15.21 -3.50
N GLU A 172 1.45 -16.06 -4.54
CA GLU A 172 2.69 -16.22 -5.31
C GLU A 172 3.12 -14.92 -5.97
N SER A 173 2.18 -14.18 -6.59
CA SER A 173 2.47 -12.86 -7.18
C SER A 173 3.03 -11.87 -6.16
N PHE A 174 2.43 -11.80 -4.98
CA PHE A 174 2.93 -10.96 -3.89
C PHE A 174 4.34 -11.39 -3.44
N LYS A 175 4.55 -12.69 -3.25
CA LYS A 175 5.83 -13.26 -2.83
C LYS A 175 6.92 -12.97 -3.86
N ASP A 176 6.62 -13.19 -5.14
CA ASP A 176 7.57 -12.97 -6.23
C ASP A 176 7.93 -11.48 -6.37
N ALA A 177 6.97 -10.58 -6.25
CA ALA A 177 7.24 -9.15 -6.25
C ALA A 177 8.14 -8.74 -5.06
N ALA A 178 7.84 -9.24 -3.86
CA ALA A 178 8.65 -8.96 -2.68
C ALA A 178 10.07 -9.56 -2.77
N LYS A 179 10.24 -10.72 -3.40
CA LYS A 179 11.55 -11.34 -3.66
C LYS A 179 12.32 -10.58 -4.75
N TYR A 180 11.66 -10.22 -5.82
CA TYR A 180 12.27 -9.45 -6.91
C TYR A 180 12.86 -8.12 -6.43
N ASP A 181 12.12 -7.41 -5.57
CA ASP A 181 12.59 -6.16 -4.97
C ASP A 181 13.63 -6.38 -3.85
N GLY A 182 14.00 -7.63 -3.56
CA GLY A 182 14.96 -7.98 -2.52
C GLY A 182 14.49 -7.65 -1.10
N LEU A 183 13.17 -7.56 -0.89
CA LEU A 183 12.57 -7.27 0.41
C LEU A 183 12.50 -8.50 1.31
N VAL A 184 12.33 -9.67 0.69
CA VAL A 184 12.31 -10.96 1.38
C VAL A 184 13.14 -11.98 0.61
N TYR A 185 13.58 -13.00 1.32
CA TYR A 185 14.18 -14.20 0.76
C TYR A 185 13.64 -15.43 1.48
N GLU A 186 13.67 -16.58 0.80
CA GLU A 186 13.26 -17.84 1.39
C GLU A 186 14.44 -18.54 2.04
N LYS A 187 14.22 -19.02 3.26
CA LYS A 187 15.21 -19.85 3.98
C LYS A 187 14.47 -20.86 4.86
N ASP A 188 14.75 -22.14 4.67
CA ASP A 188 14.22 -23.24 5.49
C ASP A 188 12.67 -23.23 5.61
N GLY A 189 11.95 -22.90 4.54
CA GLY A 189 10.47 -22.79 4.51
C GLY A 189 9.91 -21.53 5.20
N TYR A 190 10.77 -20.55 5.44
CA TYR A 190 10.39 -19.24 6.00
C TYR A 190 10.65 -18.14 4.99
N LEU A 191 9.75 -17.18 4.94
CA LEU A 191 10.01 -15.86 4.38
C LEU A 191 10.75 -15.03 5.43
N VAL A 192 11.96 -14.59 5.08
CA VAL A 192 12.83 -13.78 5.94
C VAL A 192 12.91 -12.38 5.37
N LYS A 193 12.64 -11.36 6.21
CA LYS A 193 12.75 -9.96 5.81
C LYS A 193 14.20 -9.54 5.65
N ASN A 194 14.51 -8.82 4.60
CA ASN A 194 15.76 -8.12 4.44
C ASN A 194 15.78 -6.86 5.31
N THR A 195 16.34 -6.96 6.51
CA THR A 195 16.33 -5.88 7.50
C THR A 195 16.96 -4.59 7.01
N GLU A 196 17.97 -4.66 6.13
CA GLU A 196 18.58 -3.47 5.54
C GLU A 196 17.58 -2.69 4.69
N ARG A 197 16.77 -3.38 3.89
CA ARG A 197 15.73 -2.74 3.07
C ARG A 197 14.63 -2.11 3.92
N PHE A 198 14.23 -2.75 5.00
CA PHE A 198 13.18 -2.23 5.90
C PHE A 198 13.67 -1.11 6.83
N SER A 199 14.97 -1.00 7.09
CA SER A 199 15.54 0.07 7.94
C SER A 199 16.02 1.29 7.17
N ARG A 200 16.05 1.25 5.83
CA ARG A 200 16.45 2.41 5.02
C ARG A 200 15.44 3.55 5.16
N PRO A 201 15.90 4.79 5.34
CA PRO A 201 15.01 5.93 5.21
C PRO A 201 14.58 6.09 3.75
N TYR A 202 13.28 6.05 3.51
CA TYR A 202 12.72 6.27 2.18
C TYR A 202 12.42 7.75 1.96
N THR A 203 12.66 8.23 0.76
CA THR A 203 12.06 9.47 0.29
C THR A 203 10.69 9.15 -0.32
N PHE A 204 9.81 10.13 -0.36
CA PHE A 204 8.50 9.98 -1.01
C PHE A 204 8.62 9.49 -2.46
N HIS A 205 9.71 9.79 -3.14
CA HIS A 205 9.93 9.41 -4.54
C HIS A 205 10.49 8.02 -4.72
N THR A 206 11.14 7.43 -3.71
CA THR A 206 11.83 6.14 -3.85
C THR A 206 11.10 4.99 -3.17
N ILE A 207 10.12 5.26 -2.31
CA ILE A 207 9.46 4.23 -1.50
C ILE A 207 8.80 3.14 -2.37
N ARG A 208 8.15 3.51 -3.47
CA ARG A 208 7.50 2.55 -4.38
C ARG A 208 8.48 1.59 -5.03
N ARG A 209 9.67 2.10 -5.38
CA ARG A 209 10.74 1.32 -5.98
C ARG A 209 11.43 0.45 -4.96
N ASP A 210 11.66 1.00 -3.77
CA ASP A 210 12.57 0.40 -2.81
C ASP A 210 11.87 -0.51 -1.80
N ASN A 211 10.58 -0.27 -1.52
CA ASN A 211 9.83 -1.11 -0.58
C ASN A 211 8.32 -1.07 -0.78
N ILE A 212 7.82 -1.88 -1.69
CA ILE A 212 6.39 -2.01 -1.96
C ILE A 212 5.59 -2.52 -0.76
N ILE A 213 6.18 -3.30 0.14
CA ILE A 213 5.50 -3.78 1.35
C ILE A 213 5.17 -2.61 2.28
N GLU A 214 6.09 -1.66 2.45
CA GLU A 214 5.83 -0.45 3.23
C GLU A 214 4.78 0.45 2.55
N VAL A 215 4.76 0.52 1.24
CA VAL A 215 3.72 1.27 0.50
C VAL A 215 2.34 0.69 0.78
N LEU A 216 2.14 -0.60 0.51
CA LEU A 216 0.88 -1.30 0.72
C LEU A 216 0.41 -1.24 2.18
N LYS A 217 1.35 -1.41 3.12
CA LYS A 217 1.05 -1.28 4.56
C LYS A 217 0.55 0.13 4.89
N ASN A 218 1.23 1.17 4.40
CA ASN A 218 0.89 2.57 4.68
C ASN A 218 -0.42 2.98 4.02
N GLU A 219 -0.80 2.39 2.89
CA GLU A 219 -2.07 2.65 2.21
C GLU A 219 -3.29 2.27 3.06
N ILE A 220 -3.18 1.25 3.90
CA ILE A 220 -4.28 0.82 4.80
C ILE A 220 -4.10 1.30 6.24
N GLU A 221 -2.97 1.85 6.63
CA GLU A 221 -2.73 2.31 8.00
C GLU A 221 -3.78 3.33 8.50
N PRO A 222 -4.30 4.26 7.68
CA PRO A 222 -5.40 5.14 8.05
C PRO A 222 -6.76 4.43 8.19
N LEU A 223 -6.89 3.20 7.70
CA LEU A 223 -8.11 2.40 7.80
C LEU A 223 -8.14 1.64 9.13
N GLY A 224 -8.35 2.36 10.23
CA GLY A 224 -8.21 1.85 11.59
C GLY A 224 -8.96 0.53 11.86
N ASN A 225 -10.16 0.34 11.28
CA ASN A 225 -10.93 -0.89 11.46
C ASN A 225 -10.25 -2.10 10.78
N VAL A 226 -9.71 -1.90 9.58
CA VAL A 226 -8.97 -2.94 8.83
C VAL A 226 -7.69 -3.31 9.57
N VAL A 227 -6.91 -2.30 9.95
CA VAL A 227 -5.68 -2.48 10.72
C VAL A 227 -5.97 -3.22 12.03
N HIS A 228 -7.00 -2.82 12.77
CA HIS A 228 -7.40 -3.49 14.00
C HIS A 228 -7.78 -4.96 13.79
N ALA A 229 -8.51 -5.25 12.69
CA ALA A 229 -8.86 -6.63 12.35
C ALA A 229 -7.63 -7.51 12.12
N ILE A 230 -6.62 -6.99 11.38
CA ILE A 230 -5.36 -7.70 11.12
C ILE A 230 -4.56 -7.86 12.42
N GLU A 231 -4.37 -6.78 13.18
CA GLU A 231 -3.59 -6.81 14.43
C GLU A 231 -4.15 -7.77 15.48
N ARG A 232 -5.47 -7.89 15.57
CA ARG A 232 -6.09 -8.89 16.44
C ARG A 232 -5.66 -10.31 16.09
N VAL A 233 -5.54 -10.62 14.80
CA VAL A 233 -5.06 -11.94 14.35
C VAL A 233 -3.56 -12.10 14.61
N MET A 234 -2.78 -11.04 14.42
CA MET A 234 -1.34 -11.09 14.68
C MET A 234 -0.99 -11.33 16.14
N ARG A 235 -1.81 -10.86 17.08
CA ARG A 235 -1.62 -11.07 18.52
C ARG A 235 -1.98 -12.51 18.97
N LEU A 236 -2.70 -13.26 18.14
CA LEU A 236 -3.05 -14.65 18.46
C LEU A 236 -1.82 -15.55 18.38
N PRO A 237 -1.60 -16.44 19.36
CA PRO A 237 -0.61 -17.50 19.21
C PRO A 237 -0.91 -18.38 18.00
N SER A 238 0.12 -18.87 17.32
CA SER A 238 0.00 -19.65 16.08
C SER A 238 -0.92 -20.87 16.22
N PHE A 239 -0.92 -21.46 17.38
CA PHE A 239 -1.80 -22.61 17.67
C PHE A 239 -3.28 -22.22 17.61
N PHE A 240 -3.68 -21.03 18.10
CA PHE A 240 -5.06 -20.55 17.99
C PHE A 240 -5.47 -20.26 16.56
N VAL A 241 -4.57 -19.68 15.77
CA VAL A 241 -4.79 -19.43 14.34
C VAL A 241 -5.07 -20.76 13.64
N ARG A 242 -4.22 -21.78 13.83
CA ARG A 242 -4.38 -23.11 13.25
C ARG A 242 -5.65 -23.82 13.74
N ARG A 243 -6.00 -23.69 15.00
CA ARG A 243 -7.23 -24.25 15.57
C ARG A 243 -8.48 -23.62 14.95
N THR A 244 -8.50 -22.31 14.78
CA THR A 244 -9.62 -21.62 14.13
C THR A 244 -9.85 -22.13 12.72
N LEU A 245 -8.78 -22.33 11.97
CA LEU A 245 -8.85 -22.91 10.63
C LEU A 245 -9.38 -24.34 10.65
N ARG A 246 -8.80 -25.20 11.48
CA ARG A 246 -9.22 -26.60 11.62
C ARG A 246 -10.71 -26.71 11.96
N ASN A 247 -11.22 -25.89 12.87
CA ASN A 247 -12.63 -25.90 13.25
C ASN A 247 -13.55 -25.42 12.13
N ARG A 248 -13.08 -24.59 11.21
CA ARG A 248 -13.85 -24.17 10.03
C ARG A 248 -13.87 -25.23 8.94
N PHE A 249 -12.75 -25.90 8.69
CA PHE A 249 -12.68 -27.00 7.73
C PHE A 249 -13.59 -28.18 8.15
N LEU A 250 -13.63 -28.50 9.44
CA LEU A 250 -14.51 -29.55 9.98
C LEU A 250 -16.01 -29.20 9.96
N ARG A 251 -16.38 -27.97 9.64
CA ARG A 251 -17.79 -27.53 9.49
C ARG A 251 -18.24 -27.42 8.04
N LEU A 252 -17.35 -27.68 7.09
CA LEU A 252 -17.63 -27.63 5.65
C LEU A 252 -17.78 -29.02 5.02
N ASP A 253 -17.51 -30.08 5.80
CA ASP A 253 -17.87 -31.47 5.54
C ASP A 253 -19.21 -31.80 6.23
#